data_836bd6e36678110c01d235686d83fd7b
#
_entry.id   836bd6e36678110c01d235686d83fd7b
#
_cell.length_a   1.000
_cell.length_b   1.000
_cell.length_c   1.000
_cell.angle_alpha   90.00
_cell.angle_beta   90.00
_cell.angle_gamma   90.00
#
_symmetry.space_group_name_H-M   'P 1'
#
loop_
_entity.id
_entity.type
_entity.pdbx_description
1 polymer ?
#
loop_
_entity_poly.entity_id
_entity_poly.type
_entity_poly.pdbx_seq_one_letter_code
_entity_poly.pdbx_strand_id
1 'polypeptide(L)'
;MPEPTHKLATIVFTDIVGFTKLSAENEPLAIQLLQTQRTTLKPIVERHSGHWLKEIGDGLLLTFDTTKDAVDCSIEMQHTVKNVANLDLRIGIHQGEVVIQGDDVIGDDVNVASRVEPFASPGGVVITNRVNASLLRDPVYQTKLIGE
;
A
#
# COMPACT_ATOMS: atom_id res chain seq x y z
N MET A 1 -15.82 -5.64 -25.20
CA MET A 1 -14.96 -5.82 -24.02
C MET A 1 -13.60 -5.23 -24.31
N PRO A 2 -13.10 -4.34 -23.45
CA PRO A 2 -11.75 -3.85 -23.64
C PRO A 2 -10.75 -5.01 -23.46
N GLU A 3 -9.73 -5.01 -24.29
CA GLU A 3 -8.65 -5.98 -24.16
C GLU A 3 -7.84 -5.70 -22.89
N PRO A 4 -7.29 -6.74 -22.25
CA PRO A 4 -6.39 -6.56 -21.12
C PRO A 4 -5.18 -5.70 -21.52
N THR A 5 -4.82 -4.75 -20.67
CA THR A 5 -3.68 -3.88 -20.89
C THR A 5 -2.53 -4.31 -19.98
N HIS A 6 -1.38 -4.61 -20.58
CA HIS A 6 -0.16 -4.87 -19.85
C HIS A 6 0.52 -3.55 -19.49
N LYS A 7 0.92 -3.39 -18.26
CA LYS A 7 1.48 -2.13 -17.79
C LYS A 7 2.50 -2.38 -16.69
N LEU A 8 3.58 -1.57 -16.70
CA LEU A 8 4.48 -1.49 -15.56
C LEU A 8 3.84 -0.59 -14.52
N ALA A 9 3.69 -1.07 -13.29
CA ALA A 9 3.09 -0.30 -12.22
C ALA A 9 3.84 -0.52 -10.91
N THR A 10 3.75 0.46 -10.02
CA THR A 10 4.20 0.31 -8.65
C THR A 10 2.98 -0.03 -7.80
N ILE A 11 3.06 -1.15 -7.09
CA ILE A 11 1.95 -1.77 -6.38
C ILE A 11 2.16 -1.57 -4.90
N VAL A 12 1.14 -1.08 -4.21
CA VAL A 12 1.17 -0.86 -2.76
C VAL A 12 0.09 -1.69 -2.10
N PHE A 13 0.48 -2.50 -1.13
CA PHE A 13 -0.45 -3.20 -0.24
C PHE A 13 -0.31 -2.67 1.17
N THR A 14 -1.44 -2.52 1.85
CA THR A 14 -1.47 -2.13 3.26
C THR A 14 -2.33 -3.07 4.06
N ASP A 15 -2.08 -3.16 5.36
CA ASP A 15 -3.03 -3.75 6.31
C ASP A 15 -3.05 -2.93 7.61
N ILE A 16 -4.08 -3.17 8.41
CA ILE A 16 -4.21 -2.55 9.73
C ILE A 16 -3.78 -3.56 10.77
N VAL A 17 -2.76 -3.20 11.55
CA VAL A 17 -2.23 -4.06 12.62
C VAL A 17 -3.32 -4.33 13.66
N GLY A 18 -3.55 -5.60 13.97
CA GLY A 18 -4.51 -6.00 15.00
C GLY A 18 -5.97 -5.90 14.60
N PHE A 19 -6.28 -5.72 13.32
CA PHE A 19 -7.66 -5.54 12.87
C PHE A 19 -8.54 -6.77 13.15
N THR A 20 -8.01 -7.97 12.91
CA THR A 20 -8.79 -9.20 13.13
C THR A 20 -9.23 -9.33 14.59
N LYS A 21 -8.32 -9.02 15.52
CA LYS A 21 -8.63 -9.05 16.96
C LYS A 21 -9.66 -7.96 17.30
N LEU A 22 -9.46 -6.75 16.78
CA LEU A 22 -10.40 -5.65 17.01
C LEU A 22 -11.79 -6.00 16.49
N SER A 23 -11.86 -6.56 15.30
CA SER A 23 -13.12 -6.96 14.67
C SER A 23 -13.86 -8.02 15.50
N ALA A 24 -13.13 -8.95 16.10
CA ALA A 24 -13.70 -9.98 16.96
C ALA A 24 -14.19 -9.42 18.30
N GLU A 25 -13.51 -8.44 18.86
CA GLU A 25 -13.81 -7.88 20.17
C GLU A 25 -14.80 -6.69 20.12
N ASN A 26 -14.75 -5.91 19.05
CA ASN A 26 -15.59 -4.71 18.91
C ASN A 26 -15.85 -4.43 17.42
N GLU A 27 -16.80 -5.16 16.85
CA GLU A 27 -17.12 -5.06 15.42
C GLU A 27 -17.54 -3.65 15.00
N PRO A 28 -18.42 -2.92 15.76
CA PRO A 28 -18.78 -1.57 15.37
C PRO A 28 -17.57 -0.63 15.27
N LEU A 29 -16.61 -0.74 16.18
CA LEU A 29 -15.38 0.06 16.12
C LEU A 29 -14.53 -0.32 14.92
N ALA A 30 -14.44 -1.60 14.60
CA ALA A 30 -13.70 -2.08 13.44
C ALA A 30 -14.28 -1.51 12.14
N ILE A 31 -15.61 -1.52 12.01
CA ILE A 31 -16.29 -0.96 10.84
C ILE A 31 -16.04 0.54 10.74
N GLN A 32 -16.11 1.25 11.86
CA GLN A 32 -15.82 2.68 11.90
C GLN A 32 -14.37 2.97 11.50
N LEU A 33 -13.45 2.10 11.92
CA LEU A 33 -12.03 2.25 11.58
C LEU A 33 -11.78 2.10 10.09
N LEU A 34 -12.48 1.18 9.40
CA LEU A 34 -12.39 1.07 7.95
C LEU A 34 -12.85 2.34 7.25
N GLN A 35 -13.94 2.94 7.75
CA GLN A 35 -14.44 4.19 7.18
C GLN A 35 -13.46 5.34 7.44
N THR A 36 -12.90 5.41 8.62
CA THR A 36 -11.87 6.41 8.98
C THR A 36 -10.65 6.25 8.08
N GLN A 37 -10.19 5.01 7.86
CA GLN A 37 -9.09 4.74 6.95
C GLN A 37 -9.37 5.29 5.55
N ARG A 38 -10.54 4.98 5.01
CA ARG A 38 -10.92 5.42 3.67
C ARG A 38 -10.96 6.95 3.56
N THR A 39 -11.63 7.62 4.47
CA THR A 39 -11.76 9.08 4.43
C THR A 39 -10.44 9.79 4.69
N THR A 40 -9.55 9.19 5.46
CA THR A 40 -8.25 9.77 5.78
C THR A 40 -7.24 9.57 4.65
N LEU A 41 -7.18 8.37 4.09
CA LEU A 41 -6.12 8.00 3.15
C LEU A 41 -6.44 8.28 1.69
N LYS A 42 -7.70 8.20 1.30
CA LYS A 42 -8.07 8.36 -0.12
C LYS A 42 -7.63 9.71 -0.69
N PRO A 43 -7.80 10.85 0.01
CA PRO A 43 -7.30 12.13 -0.49
C PRO A 43 -5.78 12.15 -0.66
N ILE A 44 -5.05 11.46 0.22
CA ILE A 44 -3.58 11.39 0.13
C ILE A 44 -3.17 10.63 -1.13
N VAL A 45 -3.81 9.49 -1.39
CA VAL A 45 -3.55 8.69 -2.59
C VAL A 45 -3.82 9.51 -3.85
N GLU A 46 -4.93 10.24 -3.86
CA GLU A 46 -5.28 11.08 -5.00
C GLU A 46 -4.27 12.20 -5.24
N ARG A 47 -3.76 12.84 -4.17
CA ARG A 47 -2.74 13.89 -4.30
C ARG A 47 -1.42 13.38 -4.89
N HIS A 48 -1.12 12.11 -4.70
CA HIS A 48 0.09 11.48 -5.22
C HIS A 48 -0.15 10.74 -6.54
N SER A 49 -1.26 11.03 -7.22
CA SER A 49 -1.63 10.45 -8.51
C SER A 49 -1.78 8.92 -8.46
N GLY A 50 -2.17 8.40 -7.31
CA GLY A 50 -2.39 6.98 -7.12
C GLY A 50 -3.80 6.56 -7.50
N HIS A 51 -3.97 5.27 -7.70
CA HIS A 51 -5.25 4.65 -7.98
C HIS A 51 -5.67 3.78 -6.79
N TRP A 52 -6.83 4.11 -6.22
CA TRP A 52 -7.45 3.34 -5.14
C TRP A 52 -8.22 2.21 -5.79
N LEU A 53 -7.58 1.03 -5.94
CA LEU A 53 -8.16 -0.04 -6.74
C LEU A 53 -9.15 -0.88 -5.96
N LYS A 54 -8.76 -1.32 -4.77
CA LYS A 54 -9.52 -2.34 -4.08
C LYS A 54 -9.31 -2.25 -2.57
N GLU A 55 -10.38 -2.46 -1.81
CA GLU A 55 -10.32 -2.70 -0.38
C GLU A 55 -10.53 -4.19 -0.16
N ILE A 56 -9.59 -4.85 0.51
CA ILE A 56 -9.62 -6.29 0.77
C ILE A 56 -9.63 -6.49 2.28
N GLY A 57 -10.83 -6.59 2.88
CA GLY A 57 -10.93 -6.56 4.34
C GLY A 57 -10.40 -5.25 4.88
N ASP A 58 -9.40 -5.32 5.75
CA ASP A 58 -8.71 -4.13 6.28
C ASP A 58 -7.58 -3.64 5.39
N GLY A 59 -7.25 -4.39 4.35
CA GLY A 59 -6.15 -4.07 3.45
C GLY A 59 -6.56 -3.19 2.28
N LEU A 60 -5.58 -2.52 1.71
CA LEU A 60 -5.75 -1.70 0.52
C LEU A 60 -4.82 -2.18 -0.58
N LEU A 61 -5.33 -2.18 -1.80
CA LEU A 61 -4.53 -2.38 -3.00
C LEU A 61 -4.53 -1.08 -3.79
N LEU A 62 -3.36 -0.47 -3.91
CA LEU A 62 -3.16 0.79 -4.62
C LEU A 62 -2.12 0.58 -5.72
N THR A 63 -2.21 1.35 -6.79
CA THR A 63 -1.18 1.38 -7.83
C THR A 63 -0.78 2.81 -8.14
N PHE A 64 0.47 2.96 -8.58
CA PHE A 64 1.05 4.24 -8.96
C PHE A 64 1.86 4.04 -10.25
N ASP A 65 1.99 5.09 -11.03
CA ASP A 65 2.77 5.03 -12.26
C ASP A 65 4.28 5.08 -12.00
N THR A 66 4.69 5.66 -10.87
CA THR A 66 6.11 5.75 -10.52
C THR A 66 6.36 5.25 -9.10
N THR A 67 7.57 4.75 -8.87
CA THR A 67 7.98 4.33 -7.53
C THR A 67 8.05 5.51 -6.57
N LYS A 68 8.47 6.67 -7.06
CA LYS A 68 8.58 7.86 -6.24
C LYS A 68 7.21 8.27 -5.68
N ASP A 69 6.19 8.32 -6.52
CA ASP A 69 4.84 8.66 -6.08
C ASP A 69 4.32 7.69 -5.04
N ALA A 70 4.57 6.38 -5.26
CA ALA A 70 4.15 5.35 -4.32
C ALA A 70 4.84 5.48 -2.95
N VAL A 71 6.15 5.73 -2.95
CA VAL A 71 6.93 5.86 -1.71
C VAL A 71 6.54 7.14 -0.97
N ASP A 72 6.45 8.27 -1.69
CA ASP A 72 6.06 9.55 -1.08
C ASP A 72 4.66 9.46 -0.48
N CYS A 73 3.73 8.85 -1.19
CA CYS A 73 2.37 8.63 -0.69
C CYS A 73 2.38 7.77 0.57
N SER A 74 3.13 6.67 0.55
CA SER A 74 3.20 5.74 1.69
C SER A 74 3.77 6.41 2.93
N ILE A 75 4.79 7.24 2.76
CA ILE A 75 5.38 8.01 3.86
C ILE A 75 4.35 8.99 4.43
N GLU A 76 3.65 9.72 3.56
CA GLU A 76 2.63 10.67 4.01
C GLU A 76 1.48 9.95 4.72
N MET A 77 1.04 8.81 4.21
CA MET A 77 0.00 8.01 4.87
C MET A 77 0.43 7.63 6.28
N GLN A 78 1.67 7.14 6.45
CA GLN A 78 2.17 6.76 7.78
C GLN A 78 2.27 7.95 8.73
N HIS A 79 2.70 9.11 8.25
CA HIS A 79 2.72 10.32 9.08
C HIS A 79 1.31 10.73 9.51
N THR A 80 0.35 10.62 8.62
CA THR A 80 -1.03 11.02 8.89
C THR A 80 -1.71 10.10 9.90
N VAL A 81 -1.55 8.77 9.75
CA VAL A 81 -2.24 7.83 10.64
C VAL A 81 -1.57 7.68 12.00
N LYS A 82 -0.36 8.19 12.16
CA LYS A 82 0.40 8.10 13.41
C LYS A 82 -0.41 8.58 14.61
N ASN A 83 -1.26 9.57 14.43
CA ASN A 83 -2.06 10.15 15.49
C ASN A 83 -3.54 9.68 15.47
N VAL A 84 -3.86 8.69 14.64
CA VAL A 84 -5.22 8.13 14.58
C VAL A 84 -5.25 6.85 15.40
N ALA A 85 -6.10 6.81 16.41
CA ALA A 85 -6.18 5.67 17.31
C ALA A 85 -6.55 4.39 16.55
N ASN A 86 -5.86 3.29 16.85
CA ASN A 86 -6.07 1.95 16.29
C ASN A 86 -5.75 1.83 14.79
N LEU A 87 -5.24 2.88 14.17
CA LEU A 87 -4.92 2.86 12.73
C LEU A 87 -3.41 2.77 12.54
N ASP A 88 -2.85 1.63 12.92
CA ASP A 88 -1.44 1.33 12.69
C ASP A 88 -1.32 0.51 11.42
N LEU A 89 -0.59 1.01 10.44
CA LEU A 89 -0.48 0.38 9.13
C LEU A 89 0.85 -0.32 8.92
N ARG A 90 0.82 -1.46 8.22
CA ARG A 90 1.97 -2.01 7.52
C ARG A 90 1.80 -1.71 6.05
N ILE A 91 2.84 -1.25 5.40
CA ILE A 91 2.82 -0.91 3.97
C ILE A 91 3.94 -1.65 3.27
N GLY A 92 3.61 -2.34 2.17
CA GLY A 92 4.58 -3.00 1.30
C GLY A 92 4.47 -2.49 -0.12
N ILE A 93 5.62 -2.27 -0.77
CA ILE A 93 5.70 -1.72 -2.11
C ILE A 93 6.57 -2.60 -3.00
N HIS A 94 6.05 -2.91 -4.18
CA HIS A 94 6.77 -3.65 -5.22
C HIS A 94 6.48 -3.02 -6.58
N GLN A 95 7.37 -3.18 -7.53
CA GLN A 95 7.17 -2.73 -8.90
C GLN A 95 7.23 -3.93 -9.84
N GLY A 96 6.32 -3.99 -10.79
CA GLY A 96 6.33 -5.05 -11.77
C GLY A 96 5.28 -4.86 -12.83
N GLU A 97 5.25 -5.80 -13.76
CA GLU A 97 4.23 -5.82 -14.80
C GLU A 97 2.92 -6.36 -14.26
N VAL A 98 1.86 -5.68 -14.59
CA VAL A 98 0.51 -6.08 -14.21
C VAL A 98 -0.37 -6.09 -15.45
N VAL A 99 -1.47 -6.82 -15.35
CA VAL A 99 -2.52 -6.83 -16.37
C VAL A 99 -3.71 -6.09 -15.78
N ILE A 100 -4.10 -5.01 -16.44
CA ILE A 100 -5.28 -4.25 -16.05
C ILE A 100 -6.45 -4.71 -16.89
N GLN A 101 -7.52 -5.17 -16.23
CA GLN A 101 -8.72 -5.65 -16.88
C GLN A 101 -9.92 -5.04 -16.15
N GLY A 102 -10.51 -4.00 -16.74
CA GLY A 102 -11.55 -3.22 -16.06
C GLY A 102 -11.00 -2.55 -14.81
N ASP A 103 -11.60 -2.82 -13.66
CA ASP A 103 -11.19 -2.28 -12.37
C ASP A 103 -10.24 -3.23 -11.61
N ASP A 104 -9.83 -4.32 -12.25
CA ASP A 104 -8.98 -5.31 -11.60
C ASP A 104 -7.55 -5.24 -12.10
N VAL A 105 -6.63 -5.67 -11.24
CA VAL A 105 -5.20 -5.74 -11.55
C VAL A 105 -4.72 -7.14 -11.19
N ILE A 106 -4.10 -7.81 -12.15
CA ILE A 106 -3.72 -9.21 -12.04
C ILE A 106 -2.23 -9.35 -12.40
N GLY A 107 -1.59 -10.34 -11.82
CA GLY A 107 -0.22 -10.70 -12.17
C GLY A 107 0.58 -11.18 -10.97
N ASP A 108 1.71 -11.87 -11.24
CA ASP A 108 2.57 -12.39 -10.19
C ASP A 108 3.14 -11.29 -9.30
N ASP A 109 3.43 -10.13 -9.88
CA ASP A 109 3.99 -9.00 -9.13
C ASP A 109 2.98 -8.39 -8.15
N VAL A 110 1.68 -8.54 -8.41
CA VAL A 110 0.64 -8.18 -7.44
C VAL A 110 0.74 -9.09 -6.22
N ASN A 111 0.92 -10.40 -6.46
CA ASN A 111 1.09 -11.37 -5.38
C ASN A 111 2.38 -11.14 -4.59
N VAL A 112 3.47 -10.77 -5.27
CA VAL A 112 4.74 -10.42 -4.59
C VAL A 112 4.52 -9.26 -3.63
N ALA A 113 3.86 -8.20 -4.08
CA ALA A 113 3.56 -7.04 -3.25
C ALA A 113 2.78 -7.43 -2.00
N SER A 114 1.77 -8.29 -2.14
CA SER A 114 0.95 -8.74 -1.01
C SER A 114 1.76 -9.56 -0.01
N ARG A 115 2.78 -10.30 -0.46
CA ARG A 115 3.64 -11.12 0.41
C ARG A 115 4.75 -10.31 1.09
N VAL A 116 5.09 -9.17 0.53
CA VAL A 116 6.13 -8.28 1.09
C VAL A 116 5.58 -7.45 2.25
N GLU A 117 4.33 -7.02 2.16
CA GLU A 117 3.69 -6.15 3.13
C GLU A 117 3.78 -6.66 4.58
N PRO A 118 3.56 -7.96 4.88
CA PRO A 118 3.63 -8.45 6.25
C PRO A 118 5.00 -8.32 6.92
N PHE A 119 6.05 -8.10 6.14
CA PHE A 119 7.40 -7.90 6.68
C PHE A 119 7.63 -6.47 7.17
N ALA A 120 6.72 -5.55 6.92
CA ALA A 120 6.82 -4.20 7.46
C ALA A 120 6.56 -4.20 8.95
N SER A 121 7.28 -3.36 9.68
CA SER A 121 6.95 -3.06 11.07
C SER A 121 5.69 -2.20 11.13
N PRO A 122 4.91 -2.25 12.22
CA PRO A 122 3.81 -1.30 12.39
C PRO A 122 4.31 0.14 12.25
N GLY A 123 3.66 0.92 11.41
CA GLY A 123 4.09 2.29 11.10
C GLY A 123 5.18 2.37 10.05
N GLY A 124 5.65 1.23 9.53
CA GLY A 124 6.74 1.18 8.57
C GLY A 124 6.31 0.97 7.13
N VAL A 125 7.28 1.11 6.24
CA VAL A 125 7.12 0.86 4.81
C VAL A 125 8.24 -0.05 4.37
N VAL A 126 7.91 -1.23 3.85
CA VAL A 126 8.88 -2.16 3.30
C VAL A 126 8.84 -2.10 1.77
N ILE A 127 10.00 -2.12 1.14
CA ILE A 127 10.12 -2.06 -0.32
C ILE A 127 10.96 -3.23 -0.81
N THR A 128 10.69 -3.69 -2.03
CA THR A 128 11.53 -4.70 -2.66
C THR A 128 12.78 -4.06 -3.27
N ASN A 129 13.76 -4.89 -3.62
CA ASN A 129 14.98 -4.42 -4.28
C ASN A 129 14.69 -3.64 -5.57
N ARG A 130 13.67 -4.05 -6.31
CA ARG A 130 13.30 -3.35 -7.54
C ARG A 130 12.88 -1.91 -7.27
N VAL A 131 12.10 -1.69 -6.22
CA VAL A 131 11.73 -0.34 -5.79
C VAL A 131 12.94 0.42 -5.27
N ASN A 132 13.76 -0.23 -4.46
CA ASN A 132 14.97 0.39 -3.91
C ASN A 132 15.90 0.87 -5.02
N ALA A 133 16.08 0.07 -6.07
CA ALA A 133 16.94 0.44 -7.20
C ALA A 133 16.49 1.74 -7.85
N SER A 134 15.18 1.99 -7.91
CA SER A 134 14.63 3.22 -8.45
C SER A 134 14.88 4.44 -7.57
N LEU A 135 15.17 4.24 -6.28
CA LEU A 135 15.34 5.32 -5.31
C LEU A 135 16.81 5.67 -5.04
N LEU A 136 17.75 4.84 -5.49
CA LEU A 136 19.17 4.97 -5.12
C LEU A 136 19.80 6.30 -5.50
N ARG A 137 19.29 6.97 -6.52
CA ARG A 137 19.85 8.24 -7.00
C ARG A 137 19.33 9.45 -6.24
N ASP A 138 18.33 9.27 -5.42
CA ASP A 138 17.73 10.37 -4.66
C ASP A 138 18.12 10.25 -3.19
N PRO A 139 18.99 11.13 -2.69
CA PRO A 139 19.49 11.03 -1.31
C PRO A 139 18.42 11.33 -0.24
N VAL A 140 17.25 11.79 -0.64
CA VAL A 140 16.14 12.03 0.29
C VAL A 140 15.59 10.71 0.84
N TYR A 141 15.72 9.61 0.09
CA TYR A 141 15.24 8.30 0.51
C TYR A 141 16.36 7.51 1.19
N GLN A 142 16.12 7.13 2.43
CA GLN A 142 17.05 6.31 3.20
C GLN A 142 16.42 4.94 3.42
N THR A 143 17.12 3.91 2.98
CA THR A 143 16.63 2.54 3.08
C THR A 143 17.61 1.66 3.82
N LYS A 144 17.09 0.60 4.43
CA LYS A 144 17.87 -0.37 5.20
C LYS A 144 17.47 -1.77 4.77
N LEU A 145 18.46 -2.63 4.53
CA LEU A 145 18.18 -4.04 4.24
C LEU A 145 17.63 -4.73 5.49
N ILE A 146 16.49 -5.38 5.36
CA ILE A 146 15.86 -6.11 6.47
C ILE A 146 15.83 -7.62 6.23
N GLY A 147 16.15 -8.09 5.02
CA GLY A 147 16.19 -9.52 4.68
C GLY A 147 16.11 -9.74 3.19
N GLU A 148 16.22 -11.00 2.81
CA GLU A 148 16.15 -11.40 1.42
C GLU A 148 14.89 -12.17 1.09
#